data_fd424c48e64e69b7fe9bf09dcd84c762
#
_entry.id   fd424c48e64e69b7fe9bf09dcd84c762
#
_cell.length_a   1.000
_cell.length_b   1.000
_cell.length_c   1.000
_cell.angle_alpha   90.00
_cell.angle_beta   90.00
_cell.angle_gamma   90.00
#
_symmetry.space_group_name_H-M   'P 1'
#
loop_
_entity.id
_entity.type
_entity.pdbx_description
1 polymer ?
#
loop_
_entity_poly.entity_id
_entity_poly.type
_entity_poly.pdbx_seq_one_letter_code
_entity_poly.pdbx_strand_id
1 'polypeptide(L)'
;LAQETPLILLDEPTAHLDLPSRLEVTTMLRTLAHKLGKSILISTHELDLALGWADTIWLLDRSGAITAKAPEDLILDGDIERVFGDPRLRFDQERGEFSIAEEPGQQIHLTGEGLRYSWTCRALHRLGYGIISGDLPPETSSITISEAGWTLRTPTGITTQHHSITALLSALGERSASVY
;
A
#
# COMPACT_ATOMS: atom_id res chain seq x y z
N LEU A 1 -1.52 33.72 -6.77
CA LEU A 1 -0.15 33.84 -7.33
C LEU A 1 0.06 35.25 -7.81
N ALA A 2 0.53 36.12 -6.90
CA ALA A 2 0.70 37.56 -7.19
C ALA A 2 1.96 37.87 -8.02
N GLN A 3 2.83 36.89 -8.25
CA GLN A 3 4.06 37.02 -9.01
C GLN A 3 4.02 36.12 -10.25
N GLU A 4 4.30 36.69 -11.43
CA GLU A 4 4.40 35.95 -12.69
C GLU A 4 5.79 35.31 -12.86
N THR A 5 6.24 34.51 -11.88
CA THR A 5 7.51 33.81 -11.97
C THR A 5 7.40 32.57 -12.85
N PRO A 6 8.44 32.20 -13.62
CA PRO A 6 8.45 30.95 -14.39
C PRO A 6 8.60 29.71 -13.49
N LEU A 7 9.18 29.85 -12.30
CA LEU A 7 9.40 28.80 -11.32
C LEU A 7 8.63 29.09 -10.03
N ILE A 8 7.95 28.11 -9.52
CA ILE A 8 7.22 28.13 -8.23
C ILE A 8 7.82 27.05 -7.34
N LEU A 9 8.21 27.44 -6.13
CA LEU A 9 8.71 26.52 -5.11
C LEU A 9 7.68 26.44 -3.99
N LEU A 10 7.29 25.24 -3.63
CA LEU A 10 6.29 24.96 -2.57
C LEU A 10 6.85 23.92 -1.60
N ASP A 11 6.75 24.25 -0.34
CA ASP A 11 7.14 23.36 0.74
C ASP A 11 5.88 22.75 1.37
N GLU A 12 5.70 21.44 1.22
CA GLU A 12 4.57 20.65 1.70
C GLU A 12 3.19 21.29 1.48
N PRO A 13 2.82 21.72 0.27
CA PRO A 13 1.62 22.53 0.05
C PRO A 13 0.30 21.78 0.31
N THR A 14 0.35 20.46 0.43
CA THR A 14 -0.81 19.58 0.69
C THR A 14 -0.85 19.07 2.13
N ALA A 15 0.16 19.37 2.94
CA ALA A 15 0.20 18.97 4.34
C ALA A 15 -1.05 19.49 5.10
N HIS A 16 -1.62 18.63 5.93
CA HIS A 16 -2.81 18.94 6.74
C HIS A 16 -4.13 19.20 5.99
N LEU A 17 -4.15 19.00 4.68
CA LEU A 17 -5.38 19.06 3.90
C LEU A 17 -6.12 17.72 3.95
N ASP A 18 -7.46 17.79 3.94
CA ASP A 18 -8.29 16.62 3.68
C ASP A 18 -8.11 16.14 2.22
N LEU A 19 -8.52 14.91 1.93
CA LEU A 19 -8.32 14.32 0.61
C LEU A 19 -8.93 15.15 -0.55
N PRO A 20 -10.16 15.68 -0.45
CA PRO A 20 -10.72 16.53 -1.50
C PRO A 20 -9.89 17.80 -1.75
N SER A 21 -9.52 18.52 -0.68
CA SER A 21 -8.71 19.75 -0.79
C SER A 21 -7.32 19.48 -1.34
N ARG A 22 -6.70 18.36 -0.96
CA ARG A 22 -5.43 17.91 -1.51
C ARG A 22 -5.50 17.70 -3.02
N LEU A 23 -6.53 16.97 -3.50
CA LEU A 23 -6.74 16.73 -4.93
C LEU A 23 -7.00 18.02 -5.70
N GLU A 24 -7.75 18.96 -5.11
CA GLU A 24 -8.01 20.27 -5.72
C GLU A 24 -6.72 21.09 -5.91
N VAL A 25 -5.91 21.20 -4.84
CA VAL A 25 -4.61 21.90 -4.90
C VAL A 25 -3.69 21.24 -5.93
N THR A 26 -3.56 19.92 -5.91
CA THR A 26 -2.70 19.17 -6.84
C THR A 26 -3.16 19.36 -8.29
N THR A 27 -4.46 19.30 -8.55
CA THR A 27 -5.04 19.53 -9.88
C THR A 27 -4.80 20.96 -10.36
N MET A 28 -4.92 21.94 -9.47
CA MET A 28 -4.62 23.33 -9.77
C MET A 28 -3.14 23.51 -10.13
N LEU A 29 -2.22 22.96 -9.35
CA LEU A 29 -0.78 23.05 -9.61
C LEU A 29 -0.42 22.40 -10.95
N ARG A 30 -0.95 21.22 -11.24
CA ARG A 30 -0.76 20.55 -12.53
C ARG A 30 -1.29 21.40 -13.70
N THR A 31 -2.42 22.05 -13.52
CA THR A 31 -2.98 22.96 -14.52
C THR A 31 -2.06 24.16 -14.76
N LEU A 32 -1.48 24.72 -13.71
CA LEU A 32 -0.50 25.81 -13.83
C LEU A 32 0.75 25.36 -14.57
N ALA A 33 1.27 24.18 -14.26
CA ALA A 33 2.43 23.63 -14.94
C ALA A 33 2.17 23.44 -16.44
N HIS A 34 1.15 22.65 -16.80
CA HIS A 34 0.92 22.22 -18.18
C HIS A 34 0.25 23.28 -19.05
N LYS A 35 -0.69 24.10 -18.53
CA LYS A 35 -1.40 25.09 -19.34
C LYS A 35 -0.69 26.45 -19.40
N LEU A 36 0.03 26.83 -18.35
CA LEU A 36 0.72 28.12 -18.28
C LEU A 36 2.24 27.99 -18.40
N GLY A 37 2.76 26.78 -18.67
CA GLY A 37 4.19 26.55 -18.87
C GLY A 37 5.05 26.90 -17.64
N LYS A 38 4.49 26.77 -16.43
CA LYS A 38 5.22 27.03 -15.19
C LYS A 38 5.98 25.79 -14.75
N SER A 39 7.20 25.97 -14.27
CA SER A 39 7.92 24.93 -13.53
C SER A 39 7.52 24.99 -12.06
N ILE A 40 7.10 23.86 -11.49
CA ILE A 40 6.66 23.77 -10.09
C ILE A 40 7.49 22.71 -9.40
N LEU A 41 8.23 23.09 -8.37
CA LEU A 41 8.98 22.18 -7.51
C LEU A 41 8.30 22.12 -6.14
N ILE A 42 7.95 20.90 -5.72
CA ILE A 42 7.22 20.65 -4.48
C ILE A 42 8.06 19.73 -3.61
N SER A 43 8.32 20.12 -2.35
CA SER A 43 8.74 19.15 -1.33
C SER A 43 7.52 18.43 -0.79
N THR A 44 7.60 17.11 -0.62
CA THR A 44 6.54 16.30 -0.02
C THR A 44 7.11 15.02 0.59
N HIS A 45 6.47 14.52 1.63
CA HIS A 45 6.69 13.18 2.19
C HIS A 45 5.60 12.20 1.76
N GLU A 46 4.63 12.63 0.95
CA GLU A 46 3.53 11.83 0.43
C GLU A 46 3.96 11.13 -0.87
N LEU A 47 4.52 9.92 -0.72
CA LEU A 47 5.06 9.17 -1.86
C LEU A 47 3.99 8.81 -2.90
N ASP A 48 2.80 8.41 -2.47
CA ASP A 48 1.66 8.09 -3.32
C ASP A 48 1.25 9.28 -4.19
N LEU A 49 1.25 10.48 -3.61
CA LEU A 49 0.98 11.72 -4.32
C LEU A 49 2.08 11.99 -5.35
N ALA A 50 3.34 11.88 -4.95
CA ALA A 50 4.47 12.11 -5.85
C ALA A 50 4.46 11.13 -7.03
N LEU A 51 4.29 9.83 -6.76
CA LEU A 51 4.24 8.78 -7.79
C LEU A 51 3.06 8.95 -8.77
N GLY A 52 1.91 9.43 -8.28
CA GLY A 52 0.70 9.57 -9.10
C GLY A 52 0.63 10.86 -9.93
N TRP A 53 1.39 11.91 -9.58
CA TRP A 53 1.14 13.25 -10.14
C TRP A 53 2.37 13.99 -10.67
N ALA A 54 3.59 13.65 -10.22
CA ALA A 54 4.79 14.32 -10.66
C ALA A 54 5.25 13.84 -12.05
N ASP A 55 5.75 14.75 -12.89
CA ASP A 55 6.41 14.39 -14.14
C ASP A 55 7.85 13.91 -13.88
N THR A 56 8.47 14.41 -12.82
CA THR A 56 9.82 14.02 -12.37
C THR A 56 9.89 14.09 -10.85
N ILE A 57 10.47 13.07 -10.22
CA ILE A 57 10.74 13.04 -8.79
C ILE A 57 12.24 13.24 -8.54
N TRP A 58 12.56 14.12 -7.61
CA TRP A 58 13.90 14.27 -7.05
C TRP A 58 13.96 13.52 -5.74
N LEU A 59 14.55 12.34 -5.78
CA LEU A 59 14.69 11.47 -4.64
C LEU A 59 16.01 11.79 -3.92
N LEU A 60 15.91 12.27 -2.68
CA LEU A 60 17.06 12.63 -1.84
C LEU A 60 17.37 11.46 -0.89
N ASP A 61 18.56 10.92 -0.97
CA ASP A 61 19.01 9.86 -0.07
C ASP A 61 19.67 10.41 1.22
N ARG A 62 19.98 9.51 2.14
CA ARG A 62 20.61 9.87 3.43
C ARG A 62 22.02 10.43 3.29
N SER A 63 22.69 10.24 2.15
CA SER A 63 24.03 10.81 1.88
C SER A 63 23.96 12.23 1.34
N GLY A 64 22.76 12.70 0.99
CA GLY A 64 22.52 13.96 0.32
C GLY A 64 22.61 13.87 -1.20
N ALA A 65 22.75 12.68 -1.77
CA ALA A 65 22.70 12.51 -3.22
C ALA A 65 21.27 12.59 -3.74
N ILE A 66 21.11 13.23 -4.90
CA ILE A 66 19.82 13.39 -5.56
C ILE A 66 19.77 12.52 -6.80
N THR A 67 18.74 11.71 -6.91
CA THR A 67 18.37 10.98 -8.12
C THR A 67 17.11 11.62 -8.71
N ALA A 68 17.15 12.09 -9.95
CA ALA A 68 16.03 12.75 -10.62
C ALA A 68 15.58 11.90 -11.82
N LYS A 69 14.38 11.34 -11.75
CA LYS A 69 13.81 10.46 -12.78
C LYS A 69 12.29 10.59 -12.84
N ALA A 70 11.67 10.03 -13.89
CA ALA A 70 10.25 9.77 -13.90
C ALA A 70 9.87 8.80 -12.76
N PRO A 71 8.66 8.91 -12.18
CA PRO A 71 8.20 8.00 -11.11
C PRO A 71 8.36 6.53 -11.46
N GLU A 72 8.01 6.15 -12.68
CA GLU A 72 8.07 4.79 -13.19
C GLU A 72 9.49 4.24 -13.20
N ASP A 73 10.46 5.04 -13.65
CA ASP A 73 11.88 4.64 -13.69
C ASP A 73 12.45 4.45 -12.27
N LEU A 74 12.04 5.29 -11.30
CA LEU A 74 12.44 5.14 -9.90
C LEU A 74 11.98 3.81 -9.29
N ILE A 75 10.78 3.35 -9.69
CA ILE A 75 10.23 2.07 -9.26
C ILE A 75 10.97 0.92 -9.94
N LEU A 76 11.06 0.97 -11.28
CA LEU A 76 11.65 -0.11 -12.09
C LEU A 76 13.14 -0.33 -11.80
N ASP A 77 13.88 0.75 -11.51
CA ASP A 77 15.30 0.69 -11.15
C ASP A 77 15.54 0.36 -9.66
N GLY A 78 14.46 0.25 -8.84
CA GLY A 78 14.55 -0.04 -7.41
C GLY A 78 15.08 1.12 -6.57
N ASP A 79 15.09 2.36 -7.10
CA ASP A 79 15.61 3.54 -6.40
C ASP A 79 14.79 3.88 -5.15
N ILE A 80 13.46 3.68 -5.20
CA ILE A 80 12.55 3.89 -4.06
C ILE A 80 12.94 2.96 -2.91
N GLU A 81 13.09 1.66 -3.19
CA GLU A 81 13.49 0.68 -2.17
C GLU A 81 14.89 0.97 -1.62
N ARG A 82 15.84 1.37 -2.48
CA ARG A 82 17.20 1.70 -2.07
C ARG A 82 17.26 2.90 -1.11
N VAL A 83 16.46 3.94 -1.35
CA VAL A 83 16.47 5.16 -0.52
C VAL A 83 15.67 4.99 0.76
N PHE A 84 14.49 4.39 0.70
CA PHE A 84 13.62 4.16 1.84
C PHE A 84 13.83 2.80 2.50
N GLY A 85 14.76 1.97 1.96
CA GLY A 85 15.01 0.61 2.42
C GLY A 85 15.27 0.54 3.93
N ASP A 86 14.29 0.00 4.64
CA ASP A 86 14.36 -0.45 6.02
C ASP A 86 14.04 -1.95 5.98
N PRO A 87 14.81 -2.85 6.64
CA PRO A 87 14.51 -4.28 6.67
C PRO A 87 13.10 -4.61 7.16
N ARG A 88 12.46 -3.68 7.86
CA ARG A 88 11.08 -3.79 8.36
C ARG A 88 10.04 -3.35 7.34
N LEU A 89 10.44 -2.79 6.21
CA LEU A 89 9.55 -2.30 5.17
C LEU A 89 9.69 -3.14 3.90
N ARG A 90 8.58 -3.43 3.27
CA ARG A 90 8.49 -3.95 1.91
C ARG A 90 7.79 -2.96 1.02
N PHE A 91 8.36 -2.69 -0.12
CA PHE A 91 7.72 -1.89 -1.15
C PHE A 91 7.00 -2.81 -2.14
N ASP A 92 5.70 -2.59 -2.30
CA ASP A 92 4.90 -3.25 -3.33
C ASP A 92 5.01 -2.42 -4.62
N GLN A 93 5.84 -2.88 -5.55
CA GLN A 93 6.10 -2.17 -6.81
C GLN A 93 4.85 -2.08 -7.71
N GLU A 94 3.93 -3.05 -7.63
CA GLU A 94 2.69 -3.00 -8.42
C GLU A 94 1.71 -1.94 -7.90
N ARG A 95 1.74 -1.67 -6.59
CA ARG A 95 0.84 -0.72 -5.94
C ARG A 95 1.50 0.62 -5.61
N GLY A 96 2.84 0.69 -5.63
CA GLY A 96 3.58 1.88 -5.19
C GLY A 96 3.44 2.18 -3.70
N GLU A 97 3.19 1.17 -2.87
CA GLU A 97 2.91 1.32 -1.43
C GLU A 97 3.96 0.60 -0.58
N PHE A 98 4.32 1.19 0.56
CA PHE A 98 5.09 0.49 1.59
C PHE A 98 4.18 -0.29 2.54
N SER A 99 4.61 -1.48 2.91
CA SER A 99 4.03 -2.30 3.96
C SER A 99 5.09 -2.70 4.99
N ILE A 100 4.67 -3.01 6.21
CA ILE A 100 5.57 -3.54 7.23
C ILE A 100 5.92 -4.98 6.84
N ALA A 101 7.22 -5.29 6.78
CA ALA A 101 7.71 -6.64 6.60
C ALA A 101 7.60 -7.38 7.94
N GLU A 102 6.43 -7.88 8.26
CA GLU A 102 6.27 -8.79 9.40
C GLU A 102 6.75 -10.17 8.98
N GLU A 103 7.51 -10.85 9.85
CA GLU A 103 7.72 -12.29 9.68
C GLU A 103 6.34 -12.94 9.83
N PRO A 104 5.86 -13.67 8.82
CA PRO A 104 4.56 -14.29 8.91
C PRO A 104 4.57 -15.30 10.05
N GLY A 105 3.72 -15.07 11.03
CA GLY A 105 3.48 -15.99 12.12
C GLY A 105 2.80 -17.27 11.59
N GLN A 106 1.55 -17.45 11.90
CA GLN A 106 0.79 -18.61 11.42
C GLN A 106 0.43 -18.47 9.94
N GLN A 107 0.69 -19.51 9.15
CA GLN A 107 0.31 -19.53 7.73
C GLN A 107 -1.16 -19.90 7.55
N ILE A 108 -1.79 -19.29 6.55
CA ILE A 108 -3.16 -19.59 6.16
C ILE A 108 -3.29 -19.68 4.64
N HIS A 109 -3.96 -20.70 4.17
CA HIS A 109 -4.22 -20.85 2.74
C HIS A 109 -5.45 -20.06 2.35
N LEU A 110 -5.32 -19.18 1.34
CA LEU A 110 -6.40 -18.33 0.86
C LEU A 110 -6.71 -18.61 -0.59
N THR A 111 -7.97 -18.95 -0.87
CA THR A 111 -8.46 -19.20 -2.24
C THR A 111 -9.58 -18.22 -2.56
N GLY A 112 -9.52 -17.63 -3.75
CA GLY A 112 -10.51 -16.68 -4.26
C GLY A 112 -9.85 -15.68 -5.19
N GLU A 113 -10.62 -14.69 -5.61
CA GLU A 113 -10.15 -13.65 -6.53
C GLU A 113 -10.90 -12.32 -6.33
N GLY A 114 -10.42 -11.28 -7.01
CA GLY A 114 -11.07 -9.97 -7.04
C GLY A 114 -10.95 -9.18 -5.75
N LEU A 115 -11.85 -8.21 -5.59
CA LEU A 115 -11.79 -7.23 -4.50
C LEU A 115 -11.87 -7.87 -3.11
N ARG A 116 -12.71 -8.89 -2.94
CA ARG A 116 -12.81 -9.61 -1.66
C ARG A 116 -11.50 -10.29 -1.28
N TYR A 117 -10.83 -10.90 -2.24
CA TYR A 117 -9.52 -11.52 -2.02
C TYR A 117 -8.48 -10.49 -1.55
N SER A 118 -8.33 -9.38 -2.27
CA SER A 118 -7.36 -8.34 -1.93
C SER A 118 -7.57 -7.77 -0.53
N TRP A 119 -8.82 -7.49 -0.14
CA TRP A 119 -9.13 -6.98 1.19
C TRP A 119 -8.99 -8.04 2.29
N THR A 120 -9.24 -9.31 1.97
CA THR A 120 -8.99 -10.42 2.92
C THR A 120 -7.49 -10.58 3.14
N CYS A 121 -6.65 -10.52 2.10
CA CYS A 121 -5.20 -10.51 2.24
C CYS A 121 -4.72 -9.40 3.19
N ARG A 122 -5.17 -8.16 2.96
CA ARG A 122 -4.81 -7.03 3.84
C ARG A 122 -5.24 -7.25 5.30
N ALA A 123 -6.42 -7.81 5.50
CA ALA A 123 -6.94 -8.10 6.83
C ALA A 123 -6.14 -9.20 7.55
N LEU A 124 -5.77 -10.26 6.84
CA LEU A 124 -4.96 -11.37 7.36
C LEU A 124 -3.53 -10.92 7.68
N HIS A 125 -2.88 -10.17 6.79
CA HIS A 125 -1.56 -9.60 7.07
C HIS A 125 -1.58 -8.72 8.32
N ARG A 126 -2.61 -7.89 8.52
CA ARG A 126 -2.74 -7.06 9.74
C ARG A 126 -2.86 -7.90 11.03
N LEU A 127 -3.31 -9.13 10.94
CA LEU A 127 -3.34 -10.10 12.05
C LEU A 127 -2.06 -10.95 12.14
N GLY A 128 -1.03 -10.68 11.32
CA GLY A 128 0.23 -11.41 11.32
C GLY A 128 0.17 -12.77 10.62
N TYR A 129 -0.85 -13.05 9.81
CA TYR A 129 -0.90 -14.29 9.03
C TYR A 129 -0.07 -14.16 7.73
N GLY A 130 0.74 -15.19 7.46
CA GLY A 130 1.32 -15.42 6.14
C GLY A 130 0.31 -16.10 5.21
N ILE A 131 0.15 -15.58 3.99
CA ILE A 131 -0.77 -16.16 3.01
C ILE A 131 0.01 -17.09 2.09
N ILE A 132 -0.48 -18.31 1.96
CA ILE A 132 0.02 -19.29 0.99
C ILE A 132 -1.02 -19.52 -0.11
N SER A 133 -0.51 -19.66 -1.34
CA SER A 133 -1.29 -20.02 -2.53
C SER A 133 -0.75 -21.33 -3.10
N GLY A 134 -1.59 -22.13 -3.75
CA GLY A 134 -1.20 -23.43 -4.30
C GLY A 134 -1.65 -24.60 -3.44
N ASP A 135 -0.83 -25.64 -3.33
CA ASP A 135 -1.21 -26.86 -2.60
C ASP A 135 -1.37 -26.58 -1.08
N LEU A 136 -2.48 -27.06 -0.52
CA LEU A 136 -2.81 -26.88 0.88
C LEU A 136 -1.98 -27.84 1.75
N PRO A 137 -1.08 -27.35 2.63
CA PRO A 137 -0.40 -28.21 3.59
C PRO A 137 -1.37 -28.86 4.58
N PRO A 138 -1.14 -30.11 5.02
CA PRO A 138 -2.11 -30.89 5.80
C PRO A 138 -2.58 -30.24 7.11
N GLU A 139 -1.73 -29.44 7.75
CA GLU A 139 -2.00 -28.83 9.07
C GLU A 139 -2.28 -27.32 8.96
N THR A 140 -2.72 -26.85 7.81
CA THR A 140 -2.93 -25.42 7.58
C THR A 140 -4.41 -25.10 7.52
N SER A 141 -4.82 -24.04 8.21
CA SER A 141 -6.16 -23.46 8.03
C SER A 141 -6.34 -22.94 6.62
N SER A 142 -7.54 -23.06 6.06
CA SER A 142 -7.85 -22.51 4.75
C SER A 142 -9.08 -21.63 4.79
N ILE A 143 -9.03 -20.56 3.97
CA ILE A 143 -10.17 -19.69 3.72
C ILE A 143 -10.50 -19.74 2.24
N THR A 144 -11.74 -20.04 1.93
CA THR A 144 -12.27 -19.99 0.56
C THR A 144 -13.27 -18.83 0.47
N ILE A 145 -13.07 -17.98 -0.52
CA ILE A 145 -13.93 -16.82 -0.80
C ILE A 145 -14.89 -17.18 -1.93
N SER A 146 -16.16 -16.90 -1.72
CA SER A 146 -17.22 -17.09 -2.70
C SER A 146 -18.17 -15.89 -2.70
N GLU A 147 -19.17 -15.92 -3.57
CA GLU A 147 -20.23 -14.90 -3.55
C GLU A 147 -21.02 -14.90 -2.23
N ALA A 148 -21.16 -16.06 -1.60
CA ALA A 148 -21.86 -16.21 -0.33
C ALA A 148 -21.07 -15.68 0.89
N GLY A 149 -19.76 -15.45 0.75
CA GLY A 149 -18.89 -14.98 1.82
C GLY A 149 -17.61 -15.79 1.96
N TRP A 150 -17.18 -16.02 3.17
CA TRP A 150 -15.92 -16.69 3.53
C TRP A 150 -16.19 -18.01 4.22
N THR A 151 -15.58 -19.07 3.74
CA THR A 151 -15.59 -20.37 4.39
C THR A 151 -14.24 -20.63 5.02
N LEU A 152 -14.17 -20.67 6.34
CA LEU A 152 -12.97 -21.00 7.10
C LEU A 152 -12.97 -22.48 7.45
N ARG A 153 -11.92 -23.22 7.07
CA ARG A 153 -11.68 -24.60 7.46
C ARG A 153 -10.42 -24.68 8.32
N THR A 154 -10.53 -25.31 9.48
CA THR A 154 -9.38 -25.53 10.37
C THR A 154 -8.65 -26.82 10.03
N PRO A 155 -7.40 -27.01 10.54
CA PRO A 155 -6.67 -28.27 10.42
C PRO A 155 -7.43 -29.45 11.05
N THR A 156 -8.24 -29.20 12.08
CA THR A 156 -9.09 -30.21 12.75
C THR A 156 -10.36 -30.58 11.99
N GLY A 157 -10.55 -29.97 10.78
CA GLY A 157 -11.69 -30.26 9.91
C GLY A 157 -12.96 -29.46 10.22
N ILE A 158 -12.96 -28.59 11.24
CA ILE A 158 -14.11 -27.73 11.54
C ILE A 158 -14.25 -26.68 10.41
N THR A 159 -15.46 -26.60 9.88
CA THR A 159 -15.76 -25.61 8.80
C THR A 159 -16.82 -24.64 9.30
N THR A 160 -16.56 -23.35 9.14
CA THR A 160 -17.49 -22.27 9.50
C THR A 160 -17.68 -21.31 8.33
N GLN A 161 -18.89 -20.79 8.18
CA GLN A 161 -19.21 -19.77 7.19
C GLN A 161 -19.35 -18.39 7.83
N HIS A 162 -18.83 -17.37 7.14
CA HIS A 162 -18.84 -15.99 7.60
C HIS A 162 -19.33 -15.08 6.45
N HIS A 163 -20.26 -14.18 6.77
CA HIS A 163 -20.84 -13.26 5.79
C HIS A 163 -20.15 -11.89 5.77
N SER A 164 -19.18 -11.68 6.65
CA SER A 164 -18.35 -10.46 6.69
C SER A 164 -16.91 -10.77 7.08
N ILE A 165 -15.98 -9.91 6.66
CA ILE A 165 -14.57 -9.99 7.09
C ILE A 165 -14.48 -9.84 8.61
N THR A 166 -15.26 -8.95 9.21
CA THR A 166 -15.29 -8.76 10.67
C THR A 166 -15.59 -10.09 11.41
N ALA A 167 -16.63 -10.82 10.98
CA ALA A 167 -16.98 -12.10 11.59
C ALA A 167 -15.89 -13.15 11.38
N LEU A 168 -15.26 -13.18 10.21
CA LEU A 168 -14.11 -14.05 9.94
C LEU A 168 -12.93 -13.74 10.86
N LEU A 169 -12.56 -12.46 11.01
CA LEU A 169 -11.42 -12.04 11.84
C LEU A 169 -11.68 -12.33 13.33
N SER A 170 -12.91 -12.13 13.81
CA SER A 170 -13.28 -12.50 15.19
C SER A 170 -13.08 -14.01 15.43
N ALA A 171 -13.53 -14.84 14.49
CA ALA A 171 -13.35 -16.30 14.59
C ALA A 171 -11.87 -16.74 14.55
N LEU A 172 -11.00 -15.99 13.88
CA LEU A 172 -9.55 -16.23 13.88
C LEU A 172 -8.90 -15.72 15.17
N GLY A 173 -9.29 -14.54 15.69
CA GLY A 173 -8.73 -13.92 16.89
C GLY A 173 -9.07 -14.68 18.18
N GLU A 174 -10.27 -15.19 18.33
CA GLU A 174 -10.67 -16.02 19.49
C GLU A 174 -9.82 -17.30 19.61
N ARG A 175 -9.28 -17.79 18.50
CA ARG A 175 -8.41 -18.98 18.46
C ARG A 175 -6.96 -18.67 18.78
N SER A 176 -6.48 -17.49 18.44
CA SER A 176 -5.13 -17.03 18.81
C SER A 176 -5.02 -16.84 20.33
N ALA A 177 -6.09 -16.44 21.00
CA ALA A 177 -6.16 -16.28 22.44
C ALA A 177 -6.29 -17.61 23.23
N SER A 178 -6.65 -18.73 22.56
CA SER A 178 -6.83 -20.04 23.22
C SER A 178 -5.57 -20.91 23.19
N VAL A 179 -4.45 -20.42 22.68
CA VAL A 179 -3.18 -21.17 22.55
C VAL A 179 -2.13 -20.70 23.57
N TYR A 180 -2.49 -19.80 24.50
CA TYR A 180 -1.62 -19.39 25.61
C TYR A 180 -2.14 -19.86 26.96
#